data_e0b38ee491ddc98364857b3ad7e7176c
#
_entry.id   e0b38ee491ddc98364857b3ad7e7176c
#
_cell.length_a   1.000
_cell.length_b   1.000
_cell.length_c   1.000
_cell.angle_alpha   90.00
_cell.angle_beta   90.00
_cell.angle_gamma   90.00
#
_symmetry.space_group_name_H-M   'P 1'
#
loop_
_entity.id
_entity.type
_entity.pdbx_description
1 polymer ?
#
loop_
_entity_poly.entity_id
_entity_poly.type
_entity_poly.pdbx_seq_one_letter_code
_entity_poly.pdbx_strand_id
1 'polypeptide(L)'
;MLAQLPRAQALALSLLLLSPAALNTLPGLSTVTPPPFNVCISNVPGVREPRYFNGARLVGNYPLSLPINGQALNITLTSTADRLDFGLVGCRSSVPHLQRMLGHLETSLKELERAVGL
;
A
#
# COMPACT_ATOMS: atom_id res chain seq x y z
N MET A 1 -1.46 16.42 -13.12
CA MET A 1 -1.77 16.26 -14.56
C MET A 1 -3.12 15.56 -14.80
N LEU A 2 -3.46 14.48 -14.12
CA LEU A 2 -4.77 13.80 -14.27
C LEU A 2 -5.99 14.64 -13.82
N ALA A 3 -5.82 15.56 -12.88
CA ALA A 3 -6.90 16.39 -12.34
C ALA A 3 -7.48 17.45 -13.32
N GLN A 4 -6.86 17.64 -14.48
CA GLN A 4 -7.31 18.61 -15.50
C GLN A 4 -8.02 17.96 -16.69
N LEU A 5 -8.14 16.62 -16.69
CA LEU A 5 -8.80 15.90 -17.77
C LEU A 5 -10.33 15.91 -17.59
N PRO A 6 -11.11 16.03 -18.67
CA PRO A 6 -12.55 15.78 -18.63
C PRO A 6 -12.85 14.41 -18.03
N ARG A 7 -13.92 14.30 -17.24
CA ARG A 7 -14.27 13.07 -16.51
C ARG A 7 -14.28 11.82 -17.40
N ALA A 8 -14.80 11.91 -18.61
CA ALA A 8 -14.85 10.80 -19.56
C ALA A 8 -13.45 10.34 -19.99
N GLN A 9 -12.53 11.27 -20.24
CA GLN A 9 -11.14 10.94 -20.61
C GLN A 9 -10.36 10.38 -19.41
N ALA A 10 -10.59 10.91 -18.23
CA ALA A 10 -9.97 10.37 -17.00
C ALA A 10 -10.44 8.93 -16.73
N LEU A 11 -11.74 8.64 -16.90
CA LEU A 11 -12.28 7.29 -16.78
C LEU A 11 -11.74 6.35 -17.86
N ALA A 12 -11.70 6.77 -19.12
CA ALA A 12 -11.17 5.96 -20.20
C ALA A 12 -9.68 5.61 -19.98
N LEU A 13 -8.88 6.60 -19.56
CA LEU A 13 -7.47 6.39 -19.23
C LEU A 13 -7.31 5.45 -18.03
N SER A 14 -8.12 5.63 -16.99
CA SER A 14 -8.09 4.75 -15.82
C SER A 14 -8.45 3.30 -16.17
N LEU A 15 -9.48 3.10 -16.98
CA LEU A 15 -9.87 1.77 -17.47
C LEU A 15 -8.76 1.14 -18.33
N LEU A 16 -8.12 1.91 -19.19
CA LEU A 16 -7.00 1.43 -20.02
C LEU A 16 -5.81 1.02 -19.16
N LEU A 17 -5.44 1.82 -18.16
CA LEU A 17 -4.32 1.54 -17.27
C LEU A 17 -4.58 0.37 -16.32
N LEU A 18 -5.84 0.19 -15.88
CA LEU A 18 -6.23 -0.87 -14.95
C LEU A 18 -6.64 -2.18 -15.65
N SER A 19 -6.91 -2.15 -16.96
CA SER A 19 -7.36 -3.33 -17.70
C SER A 19 -6.39 -4.52 -17.63
N PRO A 20 -5.04 -4.36 -17.68
CA PRO A 20 -4.13 -5.49 -17.54
C PRO A 20 -4.20 -6.11 -16.14
N ALA A 21 -4.40 -5.29 -15.09
CA ALA A 21 -4.57 -5.79 -13.74
C ALA A 21 -5.88 -6.56 -13.56
N ALA A 22 -6.97 -6.08 -14.15
CA ALA A 22 -8.26 -6.76 -14.16
C ALA A 22 -8.20 -8.08 -14.91
N LEU A 23 -7.53 -8.15 -16.06
CA LEU A 23 -7.34 -9.37 -16.83
C LEU A 23 -6.53 -10.43 -16.04
N ASN A 24 -5.55 -10.02 -15.25
CA ASN A 24 -4.76 -10.93 -14.42
C ASN A 24 -5.57 -11.57 -13.27
N THR A 25 -6.78 -11.09 -12.97
CA THR A 25 -7.66 -11.72 -11.98
C THR A 25 -8.42 -12.93 -12.55
N LEU A 26 -8.46 -13.09 -13.88
CA LEU A 26 -9.14 -14.20 -14.51
C LEU A 26 -8.30 -15.49 -14.41
N PRO A 27 -8.92 -16.63 -14.07
CA PRO A 27 -8.23 -17.92 -14.01
C PRO A 27 -7.55 -18.25 -15.34
N GLY A 28 -6.28 -18.60 -15.29
CA GLY A 28 -5.48 -19.00 -16.47
C GLY A 28 -4.78 -17.86 -17.21
N LEU A 29 -5.23 -16.61 -17.10
CA LEU A 29 -4.54 -15.47 -17.72
C LEU A 29 -3.36 -14.94 -16.89
N SER A 30 -3.41 -15.08 -15.59
CA SER A 30 -2.35 -14.62 -14.66
C SER A 30 -1.00 -15.31 -14.87
N THR A 31 -0.98 -16.45 -15.56
CA THR A 31 0.24 -17.20 -15.87
C THR A 31 0.89 -16.79 -17.20
N VAL A 32 0.16 -16.09 -18.05
CA VAL A 32 0.59 -15.77 -19.44
C VAL A 32 1.00 -14.30 -19.59
N THR A 33 0.41 -13.41 -18.79
CA THR A 33 0.69 -11.98 -18.88
C THR A 33 1.50 -11.51 -17.67
N PRO A 34 2.61 -10.77 -17.87
CA PRO A 34 3.32 -10.17 -16.75
C PRO A 34 2.39 -9.18 -16.01
N PRO A 35 2.43 -9.13 -14.68
CA PRO A 35 1.64 -8.18 -13.94
C PRO A 35 2.09 -6.75 -14.27
N PRO A 36 1.16 -5.79 -14.37
CA PRO A 36 1.50 -4.39 -14.68
C PRO A 36 2.30 -3.73 -13.55
N PHE A 37 2.16 -4.22 -12.32
CA PHE A 37 2.92 -3.80 -11.14
C PHE A 37 3.01 -4.93 -10.13
N ASN A 38 4.17 -5.02 -9.47
CA ASN A 38 4.47 -6.06 -8.48
C ASN A 38 4.23 -5.60 -7.04
N VAL A 39 4.14 -4.29 -6.82
CA VAL A 39 4.01 -3.67 -5.51
C VAL A 39 2.85 -2.69 -5.54
N CYS A 40 2.02 -2.73 -4.50
CA CYS A 40 1.00 -1.72 -4.24
C CYS A 40 1.36 -0.99 -2.94
N ILE A 41 1.38 0.33 -2.98
CA ILE A 41 1.58 1.17 -1.80
C ILE A 41 0.34 2.07 -1.66
N SER A 42 -0.34 1.98 -0.53
CA SER A 42 -1.58 2.70 -0.26
C SER A 42 -1.51 3.45 1.07
N ASN A 43 -1.98 4.68 1.09
CA ASN A 43 -2.18 5.45 2.30
C ASN A 43 -3.67 5.62 2.56
N VAL A 44 -4.14 5.10 3.70
CA VAL A 44 -5.53 5.21 4.14
C VAL A 44 -5.58 6.23 5.28
N PRO A 45 -6.24 7.38 5.10
CA PRO A 45 -6.43 8.33 6.18
C PRO A 45 -7.15 7.68 7.35
N GLY A 46 -6.51 7.68 8.51
CA GLY A 46 -7.11 7.21 9.74
C GLY A 46 -7.77 8.34 10.54
N VAL A 47 -8.15 8.03 11.77
CA VAL A 47 -8.82 8.98 12.67
C VAL A 47 -7.81 9.96 13.27
N ARG A 48 -8.16 11.24 13.29
CA ARG A 48 -7.31 12.30 13.86
C ARG A 48 -7.53 12.49 15.37
N GLU A 49 -8.61 11.93 15.92
CA GLU A 49 -8.95 12.04 17.33
C GLU A 49 -8.68 10.72 18.05
N PRO A 50 -8.32 10.75 19.35
CA PRO A 50 -8.17 9.54 20.15
C PRO A 50 -9.48 8.73 20.13
N ARG A 51 -9.36 7.44 19.85
CA ARG A 51 -10.49 6.50 19.88
C ARG A 51 -10.36 5.56 21.06
N TYR A 52 -11.52 5.20 21.61
CA TYR A 52 -11.63 4.28 22.74
C TYR A 52 -12.62 3.17 22.39
N PHE A 53 -12.28 1.96 22.79
CA PHE A 53 -13.16 0.81 22.71
C PHE A 53 -13.32 0.22 24.12
N ASN A 54 -14.54 0.23 24.64
CA ASN A 54 -14.86 -0.22 26.00
C ASN A 54 -13.91 0.34 27.07
N GLY A 55 -13.62 1.65 27.02
CA GLY A 55 -12.72 2.35 27.95
C GLY A 55 -11.23 2.22 27.62
N ALA A 56 -10.81 1.32 26.76
CA ALA A 56 -9.42 1.14 26.33
C ALA A 56 -9.09 2.07 25.15
N ARG A 57 -7.97 2.82 25.24
CA ARG A 57 -7.50 3.70 24.16
C ARG A 57 -6.92 2.88 23.02
N LEU A 58 -7.31 3.21 21.77
CA LEU A 58 -6.68 2.67 20.58
C LEU A 58 -5.25 3.24 20.45
N VAL A 59 -4.24 2.38 20.56
CA VAL A 59 -2.82 2.75 20.51
C VAL A 59 -2.15 2.47 19.18
N GLY A 60 -2.79 1.75 18.27
CA GLY A 60 -2.29 1.46 16.92
C GLY A 60 -3.40 0.87 16.06
N ASN A 61 -3.31 1.09 14.75
CA ASN A 61 -4.22 0.55 13.75
C ASN A 61 -3.38 0.07 12.54
N TYR A 62 -3.02 -1.20 12.55
CA TYR A 62 -2.15 -1.79 11.52
C TYR A 62 -2.99 -2.35 10.37
N PRO A 63 -3.01 -1.67 9.21
CA PRO A 63 -3.81 -2.10 8.08
C PRO A 63 -3.19 -3.32 7.39
N LEU A 64 -4.01 -4.28 6.99
CA LEU A 64 -3.58 -5.44 6.22
C LEU A 64 -4.38 -5.52 4.93
N SER A 65 -3.72 -5.27 3.80
CA SER A 65 -4.31 -5.40 2.48
C SER A 65 -3.66 -6.56 1.74
N LEU A 66 -4.47 -7.47 1.24
CA LEU A 66 -3.97 -8.64 0.52
C LEU A 66 -3.47 -8.21 -0.88
N PRO A 67 -2.28 -8.67 -1.30
CA PRO A 67 -1.86 -8.51 -2.69
C PRO A 67 -2.80 -9.32 -3.60
N ILE A 68 -3.17 -8.74 -4.73
CA ILE A 68 -3.94 -9.44 -5.76
C ILE A 68 -3.01 -10.36 -6.58
N ASN A 69 -3.62 -11.24 -7.39
CA ASN A 69 -2.87 -12.14 -8.26
C ASN A 69 -1.87 -11.36 -9.13
N GLY A 70 -0.61 -11.82 -9.14
CA GLY A 70 0.48 -11.16 -9.85
C GLY A 70 1.23 -10.11 -9.05
N GLN A 71 0.74 -9.69 -7.88
CA GLN A 71 1.47 -8.81 -6.97
C GLN A 71 2.28 -9.59 -5.94
N ALA A 72 3.50 -9.13 -5.70
CA ALA A 72 4.39 -9.74 -4.71
C ALA A 72 4.23 -9.11 -3.31
N LEU A 73 3.89 -7.83 -3.24
CA LEU A 73 3.92 -7.04 -2.03
C LEU A 73 2.80 -5.98 -2.01
N ASN A 74 2.16 -5.85 -0.86
CA ASN A 74 1.27 -4.73 -0.55
C ASN A 74 1.78 -4.05 0.72
N ILE A 75 1.96 -2.73 0.66
CA ILE A 75 2.30 -1.87 1.78
C ILE A 75 1.14 -0.90 1.98
N THR A 76 0.44 -1.03 3.08
CA THR A 76 -0.63 -0.10 3.43
C THR A 76 -0.25 0.65 4.70
N LEU A 77 -0.44 1.95 4.70
CA LEU A 77 -0.25 2.78 5.88
C LEU A 77 -1.56 3.43 6.29
N THR A 78 -1.72 3.59 7.59
CA THR A 78 -2.81 4.37 8.17
C THR A 78 -2.21 5.52 8.95
N SER A 79 -2.60 6.75 8.58
CA SER A 79 -2.16 7.96 9.27
C SER A 79 -3.18 8.33 10.35
N THR A 80 -2.73 8.44 11.59
CA THR A 80 -3.48 9.03 12.70
C THR A 80 -2.91 10.42 13.02
N ALA A 81 -3.37 11.08 14.09
CA ALA A 81 -2.96 12.45 14.40
C ALA A 81 -1.42 12.60 14.57
N ASP A 82 -0.79 11.61 15.21
CA ASP A 82 0.59 11.68 15.70
C ASP A 82 1.47 10.52 15.22
N ARG A 83 0.96 9.62 14.36
CA ARG A 83 1.70 8.44 13.90
C ARG A 83 1.28 7.92 12.55
N LEU A 84 2.17 7.12 11.97
CA LEU A 84 1.92 6.30 10.80
C LEU A 84 2.07 4.82 11.19
N ASP A 85 0.99 4.06 11.04
CA ASP A 85 1.01 2.62 11.26
C ASP A 85 1.14 1.91 9.91
N PHE A 86 2.12 1.03 9.78
CA PHE A 86 2.43 0.31 8.55
C PHE A 86 1.99 -1.14 8.64
N GLY A 87 1.33 -1.62 7.60
CA GLY A 87 1.05 -3.02 7.38
C GLY A 87 1.69 -3.51 6.08
N LEU A 88 2.50 -4.55 6.17
CA LEU A 88 3.19 -5.16 5.03
C LEU A 88 2.68 -6.58 4.85
N VAL A 89 2.15 -6.88 3.67
CA VAL A 89 1.70 -8.22 3.29
C VAL A 89 2.42 -8.62 2.01
N GLY A 90 3.17 -9.70 2.06
CA GLY A 90 3.96 -10.18 0.93
C GLY A 90 3.74 -11.65 0.64
N CYS A 91 3.86 -12.01 -0.63
CA CYS A 91 3.89 -13.39 -1.06
C CYS A 91 5.19 -14.05 -0.57
N ARG A 92 5.07 -15.12 0.23
CA ARG A 92 6.23 -15.79 0.85
C ARG A 92 7.25 -16.31 -0.18
N SER A 93 6.80 -16.75 -1.33
CA SER A 93 7.68 -17.25 -2.39
C SER A 93 8.44 -16.13 -3.09
N SER A 94 7.82 -14.95 -3.26
CA SER A 94 8.42 -13.81 -3.98
C SER A 94 9.18 -12.86 -3.05
N VAL A 95 8.74 -12.76 -1.77
CA VAL A 95 9.34 -11.87 -0.76
C VAL A 95 9.62 -12.65 0.53
N PRO A 96 10.57 -13.61 0.51
CA PRO A 96 10.81 -14.53 1.64
C PRO A 96 11.35 -13.83 2.90
N HIS A 97 11.95 -12.64 2.74
CA HIS A 97 12.56 -11.87 3.83
C HIS A 97 11.81 -10.58 4.15
N LEU A 98 10.47 -10.61 4.09
CA LEU A 98 9.62 -9.44 4.30
C LEU A 98 9.95 -8.66 5.59
N GLN A 99 10.29 -9.38 6.67
CA GLN A 99 10.63 -8.76 7.95
C GLN A 99 11.84 -7.82 7.89
N ARG A 100 12.79 -8.04 6.98
CA ARG A 100 13.93 -7.13 6.80
C ARG A 100 13.51 -5.73 6.34
N MET A 101 12.38 -5.62 5.65
CA MET A 101 11.84 -4.34 5.22
C MET A 101 11.48 -3.42 6.38
N LEU A 102 11.06 -3.98 7.52
CA LEU A 102 10.79 -3.18 8.72
C LEU A 102 12.06 -2.48 9.20
N GLY A 103 13.18 -3.19 9.28
CA GLY A 103 14.47 -2.59 9.64
C GLY A 103 14.95 -1.55 8.61
N HIS A 104 14.71 -1.76 7.33
CA HIS A 104 15.02 -0.77 6.29
C HIS A 104 14.16 0.49 6.43
N LEU A 105 12.86 0.35 6.73
CA LEU A 105 11.97 1.50 6.98
C LEU A 105 12.44 2.32 8.18
N GLU A 106 12.81 1.67 9.29
CA GLU A 106 13.36 2.37 10.46
C GLU A 106 14.68 3.09 10.16
N THR A 107 15.57 2.43 9.42
CA THR A 107 16.84 3.02 9.01
C THR A 107 16.63 4.24 8.12
N SER A 108 15.78 4.12 7.10
CA SER A 108 15.47 5.21 6.17
C SER A 108 14.78 6.39 6.87
N LEU A 109 13.93 6.11 7.86
CA LEU A 109 13.32 7.18 8.67
C LEU A 109 14.40 7.95 9.46
N LYS A 110 15.30 7.24 10.13
CA LYS A 110 16.42 7.89 10.86
C LYS A 110 17.35 8.69 9.95
N GLU A 111 17.57 8.22 8.73
CA GLU A 111 18.35 8.96 7.73
C GLU A 111 17.62 10.25 7.32
N LEU A 112 16.31 10.18 7.12
CA LEU A 112 15.48 11.33 6.79
C LEU A 112 15.47 12.36 7.94
N GLU A 113 15.28 11.92 9.18
CA GLU A 113 15.33 12.76 10.39
C GLU A 113 16.66 13.52 10.49
N ARG A 114 17.79 12.81 10.31
CA ARG A 114 19.12 13.44 10.30
C ARG A 114 19.28 14.46 9.17
N ALA A 115 18.74 14.18 7.98
CA ALA A 115 18.84 15.07 6.84
C ALA A 115 18.08 16.39 7.05
N VAL A 116 17.02 16.39 7.86
CA VAL A 116 16.23 17.59 8.20
C VAL A 116 16.59 18.21 9.55
N GLY A 117 17.60 17.66 10.24
CA GLY A 117 18.11 18.21 11.49
C GLY A 117 17.30 17.85 12.74
N LEU A 118 16.58 16.74 12.70
CA LEU A 118 15.84 16.16 13.84
C LEU A 118 16.63 15.06 14.54
#